data_7a17623f274edaf74abee38719dc1cea
#
_entry.id   7a17623f274edaf74abee38719dc1cea
#
_cell.length_a   1.000
_cell.length_b   1.000
_cell.length_c   1.000
_cell.angle_alpha   90.00
_cell.angle_beta   90.00
_cell.angle_gamma   90.00
#
_symmetry.space_group_name_H-M   'P 1'
#
loop_
_entity.id
_entity.type
_entity.pdbx_description
1 polymer ?
#
loop_
_entity_poly.entity_id
_entity_poly.type
_entity_poly.pdbx_seq_one_letter_code
_entity_poly.pdbx_strand_id
1 'polypeptide(L)'
;GASAITVEIKEGGTTFIRITDNGTGIEKEQVPLAFLRHATSKIRSASDLETVVSLGFRGEALSSIASVAKVELVTKTDEGISGIRYVIEGGEEKSYDEIGCPEGTTFIIRNLFFNTPARRKFLKSKMTEAGYVESFIQRLALSHPDISFKFICDNKNKISTSGNGNLKDVIYNIFGRDVAMNLLPVKGNENGILVDGYIGKPVISRGNRNYENYFVNGRYLKNNIISKAIEEGYKGHAMVHKFPFTALMISMDPHCFDANVHPAKMEMRFRNAEELYSSVMSAVRSSFVKKELIPKVGIGNDKKGKESVKKIPEPFERKRRAIEERFSSLSQEKIREIEKRKEQGDAAEQRVSVLAKNSM
;
A
#
# COMPACT_ATOMS: atom_id res chain seq x y z
N GLY A 1 17.93 -12.89 5.80
CA GLY A 1 17.17 -13.80 6.61
C GLY A 1 16.18 -13.16 7.57
N ALA A 2 15.87 -11.82 7.46
CA ALA A 2 14.92 -11.18 8.37
C ALA A 2 13.50 -11.70 8.14
N SER A 3 12.76 -11.98 9.22
CA SER A 3 11.33 -12.29 9.22
C SER A 3 10.45 -11.10 9.61
N ALA A 4 11.05 -10.03 10.15
CA ALA A 4 10.36 -8.81 10.55
C ALA A 4 11.19 -7.57 10.20
N ILE A 5 10.52 -6.57 9.61
CA ILE A 5 11.14 -5.30 9.25
C ILE A 5 10.23 -4.16 9.74
N THR A 6 10.81 -3.25 10.52
CA THR A 6 10.14 -2.02 10.96
C THR A 6 10.78 -0.81 10.28
N VAL A 7 9.96 0.00 9.63
CA VAL A 7 10.39 1.27 9.03
C VAL A 7 9.66 2.41 9.72
N GLU A 8 10.41 3.38 10.23
CA GLU A 8 9.88 4.59 10.83
C GLU A 8 10.45 5.82 10.12
N ILE A 9 9.58 6.76 9.78
CA ILE A 9 9.99 8.04 9.20
C ILE A 9 9.34 9.22 9.94
N LYS A 10 10.05 10.35 9.92
CA LYS A 10 9.49 11.64 10.35
C LYS A 10 9.68 12.68 9.25
N GLU A 11 8.69 13.57 9.12
CA GLU A 11 8.69 14.65 8.13
C GLU A 11 8.96 14.15 6.69
N GLY A 12 8.30 13.05 6.28
CA GLY A 12 8.50 12.46 4.95
C GLY A 12 9.86 11.81 4.75
N GLY A 13 10.57 11.46 5.82
CA GLY A 13 11.91 10.86 5.77
C GLY A 13 13.04 11.86 5.65
N THR A 14 12.78 13.16 5.68
CA THR A 14 13.82 14.19 5.52
C THR A 14 14.63 14.39 6.79
N THR A 15 14.01 14.33 7.96
CA THR A 15 14.66 14.52 9.25
C THR A 15 15.08 13.22 9.91
N PHE A 16 14.31 12.16 9.68
CA PHE A 16 14.53 10.88 10.34
C PHE A 16 13.99 9.71 9.52
N ILE A 17 14.82 8.68 9.34
CA ILE A 17 14.45 7.36 8.84
C ILE A 17 15.10 6.34 9.76
N ARG A 18 14.35 5.37 10.27
CA ARG A 18 14.86 4.22 10.98
C ARG A 18 14.34 2.95 10.32
N ILE A 19 15.25 2.04 10.02
CA ILE A 19 14.93 0.72 9.47
C ILE A 19 15.56 -0.30 10.41
N THR A 20 14.74 -1.15 11.01
CA THR A 20 15.15 -2.21 11.92
C THR A 20 14.69 -3.54 11.36
N ASP A 21 15.58 -4.50 11.30
CA ASP A 21 15.32 -5.89 10.97
C ASP A 21 15.84 -6.84 12.06
N ASN A 22 15.31 -8.05 12.08
CA ASN A 22 15.74 -9.15 12.94
C ASN A 22 16.51 -10.22 12.14
N GLY A 23 17.27 -9.81 11.14
CA GLY A 23 18.09 -10.70 10.32
C GLY A 23 19.38 -11.13 11.01
N THR A 24 20.28 -11.71 10.24
CA THR A 24 21.55 -12.27 10.73
C THR A 24 22.57 -11.23 11.23
N GLY A 25 22.28 -9.94 11.08
CA GLY A 25 23.23 -8.88 11.40
C GLY A 25 24.38 -8.74 10.41
N ILE A 26 25.37 -7.94 10.77
CA ILE A 26 26.58 -7.69 9.99
C ILE A 26 27.78 -7.93 10.93
N GLU A 27 28.74 -8.72 10.46
CA GLU A 27 29.99 -8.97 11.15
C GLU A 27 30.75 -7.67 11.46
N LYS A 28 31.39 -7.59 12.63
CA LYS A 28 32.11 -6.39 13.12
C LYS A 28 33.05 -5.83 12.04
N GLU A 29 33.88 -6.68 11.48
CA GLU A 29 34.91 -6.35 10.50
C GLU A 29 34.31 -5.90 9.15
N GLN A 30 33.10 -6.33 8.88
CA GLN A 30 32.38 -5.98 7.63
C GLN A 30 31.62 -4.64 7.72
N VAL A 31 31.38 -4.12 8.91
CA VAL A 31 30.60 -2.89 9.11
C VAL A 31 31.21 -1.69 8.36
N PRO A 32 32.50 -1.33 8.52
CA PRO A 32 33.09 -0.24 7.75
C PRO A 32 33.11 -0.51 6.24
N LEU A 33 33.35 -1.78 5.86
CA LEU A 33 33.38 -2.19 4.45
C LEU A 33 32.04 -2.00 3.75
N ALA A 34 30.93 -2.17 4.46
CA ALA A 34 29.58 -1.98 3.91
C ALA A 34 29.32 -0.54 3.40
N PHE A 35 30.07 0.45 3.89
CA PHE A 35 29.99 1.84 3.46
C PHE A 35 30.98 2.23 2.37
N LEU A 36 31.87 1.33 1.97
CA LEU A 36 32.79 1.57 0.84
C LEU A 36 32.02 1.47 -0.48
N ARG A 37 32.47 2.24 -1.47
CA ARG A 37 31.94 2.13 -2.85
C ARG A 37 32.33 0.80 -3.46
N HIS A 38 31.38 0.20 -4.19
CA HIS A 38 31.55 -1.09 -4.87
C HIS A 38 31.76 -2.30 -3.94
N ALA A 39 31.65 -2.13 -2.64
CA ALA A 39 31.67 -3.23 -1.69
C ALA A 39 30.33 -3.98 -1.72
N THR A 40 30.35 -5.22 -2.20
CA THR A 40 29.17 -6.09 -2.24
C THR A 40 29.54 -7.52 -1.92
N SER A 41 28.76 -8.16 -1.05
CA SER A 41 28.88 -9.59 -0.78
C SER A 41 28.09 -10.47 -1.77
N LYS A 42 27.31 -9.84 -2.67
CA LYS A 42 26.29 -10.51 -3.49
C LYS A 42 26.73 -10.81 -4.93
N ILE A 43 27.82 -10.23 -5.40
CA ILE A 43 28.36 -10.44 -6.74
C ILE A 43 29.85 -10.69 -6.63
N ARG A 44 30.30 -11.83 -7.17
CA ARG A 44 31.72 -12.22 -7.25
C ARG A 44 32.20 -12.34 -8.69
N SER A 45 31.28 -12.52 -9.65
CA SER A 45 31.59 -12.71 -11.07
C SER A 45 30.65 -11.94 -11.98
N ALA A 46 31.02 -11.72 -13.22
CA ALA A 46 30.18 -11.07 -14.23
C ALA A 46 28.89 -11.91 -14.51
N SER A 47 28.97 -13.22 -14.42
CA SER A 47 27.82 -14.14 -14.60
C SER A 47 26.76 -13.97 -13.49
N ASP A 48 27.15 -13.55 -12.28
CA ASP A 48 26.22 -13.30 -11.18
C ASP A 48 25.28 -12.11 -11.50
N LEU A 49 25.70 -11.20 -12.41
CA LEU A 49 24.87 -10.06 -12.84
C LEU A 49 23.65 -10.48 -13.64
N GLU A 50 23.72 -11.60 -14.36
CA GLU A 50 22.62 -12.10 -15.18
C GLU A 50 21.55 -12.81 -14.33
N THR A 51 21.94 -13.38 -13.18
CA THR A 51 21.08 -14.20 -12.31
C THR A 51 20.71 -13.51 -10.99
N VAL A 52 20.97 -12.21 -10.84
CA VAL A 52 20.74 -11.49 -9.60
C VAL A 52 19.26 -11.52 -9.18
N VAL A 53 18.94 -12.37 -8.22
CA VAL A 53 17.63 -12.46 -7.56
C VAL A 53 17.49 -11.39 -6.46
N SER A 54 18.59 -10.88 -5.89
CA SER A 54 18.57 -9.92 -4.79
C SER A 54 18.12 -8.52 -5.23
N LEU A 55 17.36 -7.81 -4.39
CA LEU A 55 16.86 -6.45 -4.66
C LEU A 55 17.99 -5.42 -4.82
N GLY A 56 19.15 -5.61 -4.19
CA GLY A 56 20.34 -4.75 -4.30
C GLY A 56 21.62 -5.56 -4.51
N PHE A 57 22.51 -5.10 -5.43
CA PHE A 57 23.75 -5.83 -5.78
C PHE A 57 24.95 -4.93 -6.08
N ARG A 58 24.76 -3.61 -6.30
CA ARG A 58 25.85 -2.72 -6.77
C ARG A 58 26.85 -2.28 -5.68
N GLY A 59 26.55 -2.49 -4.39
CA GLY A 59 27.40 -2.05 -3.29
C GLY A 59 27.58 -0.54 -3.18
N GLU A 60 26.65 0.27 -3.69
CA GLU A 60 26.77 1.73 -3.71
C GLU A 60 25.70 2.45 -2.88
N ALA A 61 24.66 1.74 -2.42
CA ALA A 61 23.54 2.37 -1.75
C ALA A 61 23.93 3.00 -0.41
N LEU A 62 24.61 2.26 0.45
CA LEU A 62 25.01 2.73 1.78
C LEU A 62 26.04 3.86 1.69
N SER A 63 27.05 3.76 0.82
CA SER A 63 28.03 4.82 0.60
C SER A 63 27.38 6.10 0.07
N SER A 64 26.40 5.98 -0.83
CA SER A 64 25.66 7.12 -1.38
C SER A 64 24.78 7.81 -0.31
N ILE A 65 24.12 7.03 0.55
CA ILE A 65 23.30 7.58 1.66
C ILE A 65 24.21 8.25 2.69
N ALA A 66 25.29 7.58 3.10
CA ALA A 66 26.25 8.11 4.07
C ALA A 66 26.90 9.43 3.66
N SER A 67 27.13 9.61 2.33
CA SER A 67 27.72 10.84 1.82
C SER A 67 26.81 12.07 1.95
N VAL A 68 25.48 11.90 2.08
CA VAL A 68 24.49 13.00 2.07
C VAL A 68 23.64 13.05 3.33
N ALA A 69 23.90 12.19 4.31
CA ALA A 69 23.12 12.10 5.54
C ALA A 69 24.04 11.80 6.75
N LYS A 70 23.48 11.88 7.95
CA LYS A 70 24.06 11.36 9.17
C LYS A 70 23.49 9.98 9.40
N VAL A 71 24.34 8.96 9.35
CA VAL A 71 23.94 7.56 9.45
C VAL A 71 24.51 6.94 10.71
N GLU A 72 23.67 6.27 11.44
CA GLU A 72 24.02 5.43 12.58
C GLU A 72 23.57 4.00 12.27
N LEU A 73 24.48 3.08 12.28
CA LEU A 73 24.25 1.66 12.13
C LEU A 73 24.46 0.98 13.48
N VAL A 74 23.49 0.20 13.91
CA VAL A 74 23.60 -0.69 15.06
C VAL A 74 23.33 -2.11 14.58
N THR A 75 24.26 -3.02 14.81
CA THR A 75 24.11 -4.40 14.33
C THR A 75 24.78 -5.39 15.27
N LYS A 76 24.22 -6.60 15.29
CA LYS A 76 24.77 -7.74 16.04
C LYS A 76 24.41 -9.03 15.31
N THR A 77 25.36 -9.93 15.19
CA THR A 77 25.14 -11.31 14.73
C THR A 77 24.74 -12.21 15.90
N ASP A 78 24.14 -13.37 15.62
CA ASP A 78 23.75 -14.36 16.65
C ASP A 78 24.94 -14.93 17.43
N GLU A 79 26.09 -15.09 16.78
CA GLU A 79 27.32 -15.56 17.41
C GLU A 79 28.04 -14.48 18.26
N GLY A 80 27.71 -13.21 18.04
CA GLY A 80 28.37 -12.07 18.68
C GLY A 80 27.94 -11.87 20.15
N ILE A 81 28.86 -11.71 21.07
CA ILE A 81 28.59 -11.35 22.48
C ILE A 81 28.11 -9.89 22.56
N SER A 82 28.77 -8.97 21.83
CA SER A 82 28.45 -7.55 21.73
C SER A 82 28.12 -7.18 20.31
N GLY A 83 27.28 -6.17 20.13
CA GLY A 83 27.02 -5.55 18.82
C GLY A 83 27.95 -4.36 18.59
N ILE A 84 27.82 -3.78 17.40
CA ILE A 84 28.57 -2.61 16.98
C ILE A 84 27.60 -1.46 16.72
N ARG A 85 27.98 -0.28 17.19
CA ARG A 85 27.42 1.01 16.81
C ARG A 85 28.43 1.74 15.95
N TYR A 86 28.09 2.01 14.71
CA TYR A 86 28.92 2.71 13.73
C TYR A 86 28.24 4.00 13.32
N VAL A 87 28.95 5.12 13.42
CA VAL A 87 28.43 6.44 13.05
C VAL A 87 29.27 7.03 11.94
N ILE A 88 28.61 7.42 10.86
CA ILE A 88 29.23 8.07 9.70
C ILE A 88 28.40 9.29 9.29
N GLU A 89 29.03 10.44 9.07
CA GLU A 89 28.38 11.70 8.72
C GLU A 89 29.03 12.32 7.49
N GLY A 90 28.25 12.50 6.42
CA GLY A 90 28.77 13.09 5.17
C GLY A 90 29.87 12.29 4.52
N GLY A 91 29.96 11.00 4.79
CA GLY A 91 30.99 10.09 4.31
C GLY A 91 32.22 9.96 5.22
N GLU A 92 32.27 10.67 6.35
CA GLU A 92 33.33 10.57 7.34
C GLU A 92 32.92 9.75 8.55
N GLU A 93 33.72 8.75 8.90
CA GLU A 93 33.55 7.98 10.13
C GLU A 93 33.71 8.88 11.36
N LYS A 94 32.78 8.77 12.30
CA LYS A 94 32.78 9.55 13.56
C LYS A 94 33.01 8.68 14.77
N SER A 95 32.42 7.48 14.83
CA SER A 95 32.67 6.53 15.90
C SER A 95 32.41 5.09 15.45
N TYR A 96 33.13 4.17 16.13
CA TYR A 96 32.98 2.74 16.01
C TYR A 96 33.05 2.16 17.44
N ASP A 97 31.91 1.85 18.03
CA ASP A 97 31.79 1.52 19.44
C ASP A 97 31.16 0.13 19.62
N GLU A 98 31.63 -0.64 20.56
CA GLU A 98 30.95 -1.86 21.00
C GLU A 98 29.81 -1.53 21.94
N ILE A 99 28.62 -2.09 21.66
CA ILE A 99 27.44 -1.88 22.49
C ILE A 99 26.64 -3.16 22.69
N GLY A 100 25.79 -3.18 23.72
CA GLY A 100 24.75 -4.20 23.87
C GLY A 100 23.54 -3.86 22.98
N CYS A 101 23.17 -4.76 22.05
CA CYS A 101 21.97 -4.61 21.23
C CYS A 101 21.37 -5.97 20.88
N PRO A 102 20.10 -6.03 20.44
CA PRO A 102 19.49 -7.25 19.90
C PRO A 102 20.18 -7.71 18.61
N GLU A 103 19.99 -8.97 18.26
CA GLU A 103 20.36 -9.51 16.94
C GLU A 103 19.61 -8.79 15.81
N GLY A 104 20.27 -8.72 14.65
CA GLY A 104 19.75 -8.02 13.48
C GLY A 104 20.46 -6.70 13.20
N THR A 105 19.80 -5.84 12.43
CA THR A 105 20.39 -4.57 12.00
C THR A 105 19.40 -3.42 12.14
N THR A 106 19.89 -2.30 12.66
CA THR A 106 19.15 -1.04 12.70
C THR A 106 19.96 0.05 12.01
N PHE A 107 19.41 0.61 10.95
CA PHE A 107 19.88 1.83 10.33
C PHE A 107 19.07 3.03 10.81
N ILE A 108 19.74 4.09 11.25
CA ILE A 108 19.13 5.37 11.62
C ILE A 108 19.78 6.45 10.76
N ILE A 109 18.98 7.07 9.92
CA ILE A 109 19.42 8.11 8.97
C ILE A 109 18.77 9.41 9.42
N ARG A 110 19.61 10.44 9.67
CA ARG A 110 19.13 11.75 10.10
C ARG A 110 19.57 12.83 9.11
N ASN A 111 18.73 13.85 8.98
CA ASN A 111 19.03 15.08 8.24
C ASN A 111 19.47 14.82 6.79
N LEU A 112 18.65 14.06 6.05
CA LEU A 112 18.92 13.75 4.65
C LEU A 112 19.18 15.04 3.85
N PHE A 113 20.25 15.04 3.05
CA PHE A 113 20.73 16.17 2.25
C PHE A 113 21.17 17.38 3.09
N PHE A 114 21.70 17.18 4.31
CA PHE A 114 22.16 18.27 5.18
C PHE A 114 23.32 19.06 4.53
N ASN A 115 24.19 18.42 3.78
CA ASN A 115 25.35 18.98 3.09
C ASN A 115 25.10 19.21 1.59
N THR A 116 23.92 18.96 1.08
CA THR A 116 23.56 19.12 -0.35
C THR A 116 22.24 19.90 -0.49
N PRO A 117 22.23 21.22 -0.19
CA PRO A 117 21.01 22.03 -0.13
C PRO A 117 20.29 22.11 -1.48
N ALA A 118 21.00 22.01 -2.61
CA ALA A 118 20.39 21.95 -3.91
C ALA A 118 19.49 20.71 -4.08
N ARG A 119 19.96 19.52 -3.67
CA ARG A 119 19.15 18.29 -3.69
C ARG A 119 17.96 18.38 -2.75
N ARG A 120 18.13 18.98 -1.57
CA ARG A 120 17.04 19.17 -0.61
C ARG A 120 15.88 20.00 -1.18
N LYS A 121 16.16 20.98 -2.03
CA LYS A 121 15.13 21.81 -2.71
C LYS A 121 14.27 21.03 -3.72
N PHE A 122 14.73 19.91 -4.24
CA PHE A 122 13.96 19.07 -5.17
C PHE A 122 12.98 18.12 -4.46
N LEU A 123 13.07 17.96 -3.16
CA LEU A 123 12.10 17.16 -2.39
C LEU A 123 10.71 17.81 -2.49
N LYS A 124 9.71 16.96 -2.60
CA LYS A 124 8.31 17.37 -2.60
C LYS A 124 7.86 17.73 -1.19
N SER A 125 6.56 17.94 -0.99
CA SER A 125 6.02 18.15 0.34
C SER A 125 6.25 16.92 1.23
N LYS A 126 6.37 17.12 2.55
CA LYS A 126 6.53 16.03 3.54
C LYS A 126 5.47 14.94 3.37
N MET A 127 4.23 15.34 3.10
CA MET A 127 3.13 14.40 2.86
C MET A 127 3.31 13.59 1.57
N THR A 128 3.79 14.23 0.50
CA THR A 128 4.04 13.55 -0.77
C THR A 128 5.18 12.55 -0.65
N GLU A 129 6.29 12.94 -0.01
CA GLU A 129 7.43 12.04 0.22
C GLU A 129 7.02 10.85 1.10
N ALA A 130 6.27 11.10 2.19
CA ALA A 130 5.72 10.04 3.04
C ALA A 130 4.83 9.07 2.25
N GLY A 131 4.00 9.58 1.33
CA GLY A 131 3.17 8.75 0.46
C GLY A 131 3.98 7.88 -0.52
N TYR A 132 5.12 8.36 -1.01
CA TYR A 132 6.03 7.55 -1.82
C TYR A 132 6.66 6.41 -1.01
N VAL A 133 7.12 6.70 0.22
CA VAL A 133 7.66 5.68 1.12
C VAL A 133 6.57 4.65 1.47
N GLU A 134 5.37 5.10 1.83
CA GLU A 134 4.25 4.20 2.13
C GLU A 134 3.94 3.28 0.96
N SER A 135 3.83 3.82 -0.27
CA SER A 135 3.59 3.02 -1.47
C SER A 135 4.72 2.01 -1.75
N PHE A 136 5.96 2.36 -1.42
CA PHE A 136 7.10 1.46 -1.56
C PHE A 136 7.03 0.31 -0.56
N ILE A 137 6.73 0.60 0.71
CA ILE A 137 6.56 -0.44 1.76
C ILE A 137 5.37 -1.35 1.45
N GLN A 138 4.24 -0.81 0.95
CA GLN A 138 3.10 -1.61 0.50
C GLN A 138 3.51 -2.65 -0.55
N ARG A 139 4.32 -2.25 -1.54
CA ARG A 139 4.81 -3.16 -2.58
C ARG A 139 5.77 -4.21 -2.04
N LEU A 140 6.66 -3.83 -1.12
CA LEU A 140 7.55 -4.80 -0.46
C LEU A 140 6.73 -5.82 0.33
N ALA A 141 5.74 -5.39 1.10
CA ALA A 141 4.89 -6.28 1.87
C ALA A 141 4.05 -7.22 0.97
N LEU A 142 3.57 -6.74 -0.18
CA LEU A 142 2.88 -7.58 -1.16
C LEU A 142 3.82 -8.62 -1.79
N SER A 143 5.08 -8.25 -2.09
CA SER A 143 6.03 -9.17 -2.72
C SER A 143 6.63 -10.21 -1.75
N HIS A 144 6.58 -9.93 -0.45
CA HIS A 144 7.11 -10.77 0.62
C HIS A 144 6.08 -10.97 1.73
N PRO A 145 5.02 -11.74 1.50
CA PRO A 145 3.98 -11.98 2.51
C PRO A 145 4.47 -12.81 3.70
N ASP A 146 5.62 -13.46 3.57
CA ASP A 146 6.35 -14.21 4.59
C ASP A 146 7.12 -13.32 5.57
N ILE A 147 7.27 -12.02 5.27
CA ILE A 147 7.93 -11.05 6.13
C ILE A 147 6.90 -10.13 6.78
N SER A 148 7.03 -9.93 8.10
CA SER A 148 6.24 -8.94 8.82
C SER A 148 6.79 -7.54 8.55
N PHE A 149 5.97 -6.64 8.01
CA PHE A 149 6.29 -5.23 7.81
C PHE A 149 5.50 -4.35 8.75
N LYS A 150 6.20 -3.44 9.44
CA LYS A 150 5.61 -2.37 10.23
C LYS A 150 6.10 -1.02 9.70
N PHE A 151 5.18 -0.15 9.29
CA PHE A 151 5.51 1.19 8.84
C PHE A 151 4.89 2.24 9.75
N ILE A 152 5.75 3.11 10.31
CA ILE A 152 5.39 4.19 11.23
C ILE A 152 5.75 5.51 10.56
N CYS A 153 4.79 6.41 10.42
CA CYS A 153 4.98 7.74 9.86
C CYS A 153 4.52 8.79 10.89
N ASP A 154 5.42 9.68 11.30
CA ASP A 154 5.17 10.71 12.30
C ASP A 154 4.47 10.16 13.56
N ASN A 155 5.02 9.09 14.13
CA ASN A 155 4.55 8.34 15.30
C ASN A 155 3.19 7.63 15.12
N LYS A 156 2.63 7.57 13.89
CA LYS A 156 1.39 6.85 13.58
C LYS A 156 1.70 5.56 12.84
N ASN A 157 1.18 4.44 13.32
CA ASN A 157 1.27 3.16 12.60
C ASN A 157 0.37 3.22 11.35
N LYS A 158 0.96 3.06 10.17
CA LYS A 158 0.29 3.12 8.87
C LYS A 158 0.08 1.75 8.25
N ILE A 159 1.08 0.87 8.38
CA ILE A 159 1.05 -0.50 7.85
C ILE A 159 1.52 -1.44 8.94
N SER A 160 0.84 -2.58 9.07
CA SER A 160 1.25 -3.68 9.92
C SER A 160 0.80 -4.98 9.28
N THR A 161 1.75 -5.84 8.89
CA THR A 161 1.49 -7.17 8.32
C THR A 161 2.03 -8.26 9.26
N SER A 162 1.47 -9.46 9.16
CA SER A 162 1.77 -10.56 10.09
C SER A 162 3.03 -11.36 9.72
N GLY A 163 3.41 -11.38 8.42
CA GLY A 163 4.51 -12.24 7.95
C GLY A 163 4.16 -13.73 7.93
N ASN A 164 2.87 -14.07 7.79
CA ASN A 164 2.38 -15.46 7.83
C ASN A 164 2.36 -16.16 6.45
N GLY A 165 2.93 -15.56 5.42
CA GLY A 165 2.95 -16.08 4.06
C GLY A 165 1.62 -15.93 3.30
N ASN A 166 0.58 -15.36 3.92
CA ASN A 166 -0.74 -15.23 3.30
C ASN A 166 -0.89 -13.86 2.61
N LEU A 167 -0.76 -13.83 1.29
CA LEU A 167 -0.91 -12.62 0.49
C LEU A 167 -2.28 -11.95 0.68
N LYS A 168 -3.35 -12.72 0.91
CA LYS A 168 -4.69 -12.16 1.11
C LYS A 168 -4.80 -11.38 2.43
N ASP A 169 -4.11 -11.83 3.48
CA ASP A 169 -4.04 -11.12 4.76
C ASP A 169 -3.25 -9.82 4.63
N VAL A 170 -2.16 -9.84 3.85
CA VAL A 170 -1.40 -8.62 3.51
C VAL A 170 -2.29 -7.62 2.78
N ILE A 171 -3.05 -8.08 1.77
CA ILE A 171 -4.00 -7.23 1.04
C ILE A 171 -5.08 -6.66 1.97
N TYR A 172 -5.61 -7.47 2.89
CA TYR A 172 -6.58 -7.02 3.89
C TYR A 172 -6.01 -5.90 4.78
N ASN A 173 -4.80 -6.09 5.29
CA ASN A 173 -4.14 -5.12 6.19
C ASN A 173 -3.78 -3.79 5.50
N ILE A 174 -3.45 -3.82 4.20
CA ILE A 174 -3.03 -2.64 3.45
C ILE A 174 -4.23 -1.92 2.80
N PHE A 175 -5.12 -2.67 2.13
CA PHE A 175 -6.18 -2.09 1.30
C PHE A 175 -7.58 -2.20 1.92
N GLY A 176 -7.68 -2.89 3.07
CA GLY A 176 -8.91 -3.01 3.83
C GLY A 176 -9.82 -4.15 3.39
N ARG A 177 -10.91 -4.32 4.16
CA ARG A 177 -11.87 -5.41 4.03
C ARG A 177 -12.55 -5.44 2.66
N ASP A 178 -12.95 -4.29 2.15
CA ASP A 178 -13.71 -4.19 0.89
C ASP A 178 -12.93 -4.75 -0.30
N VAL A 179 -11.62 -4.48 -0.35
CA VAL A 179 -10.74 -5.05 -1.37
C VAL A 179 -10.57 -6.55 -1.16
N ALA A 180 -10.22 -6.97 0.05
CA ALA A 180 -9.91 -8.37 0.35
C ALA A 180 -11.08 -9.34 0.13
N MET A 181 -12.33 -8.88 0.34
CA MET A 181 -13.55 -9.68 0.10
C MET A 181 -13.94 -9.79 -1.37
N ASN A 182 -13.41 -8.90 -2.21
CA ASN A 182 -13.73 -8.85 -3.62
C ASN A 182 -12.56 -9.30 -4.51
N LEU A 183 -11.75 -10.23 -4.03
CA LEU A 183 -10.64 -10.82 -4.77
C LEU A 183 -11.04 -12.15 -5.41
N LEU A 184 -10.48 -12.41 -6.60
CA LEU A 184 -10.47 -13.69 -7.27
C LEU A 184 -9.04 -14.23 -7.29
N PRO A 185 -8.81 -15.51 -6.95
CA PRO A 185 -7.49 -16.10 -7.08
C PRO A 185 -7.13 -16.27 -8.56
N VAL A 186 -5.92 -15.92 -8.91
CA VAL A 186 -5.33 -16.14 -10.24
C VAL A 186 -4.30 -17.25 -10.11
N LYS A 187 -4.36 -18.26 -10.97
CA LYS A 187 -3.38 -19.33 -11.07
C LYS A 187 -3.22 -19.75 -12.52
N GLY A 188 -2.01 -19.66 -13.04
CA GLY A 188 -1.64 -20.10 -14.38
C GLY A 188 -0.23 -20.67 -14.38
N ASN A 189 0.00 -21.65 -15.23
CA ASN A 189 1.33 -22.20 -15.51
C ASN A 189 1.36 -22.58 -16.98
N GLU A 190 1.86 -21.69 -17.80
CA GLU A 190 1.98 -21.85 -19.25
C GLU A 190 3.37 -21.37 -19.70
N ASN A 191 3.97 -22.05 -20.67
CA ASN A 191 5.28 -21.68 -21.26
C ASN A 191 6.42 -21.53 -20.22
N GLY A 192 6.38 -22.30 -19.11
CA GLY A 192 7.35 -22.15 -18.03
C GLY A 192 7.18 -20.90 -17.18
N ILE A 193 6.09 -20.14 -17.38
CA ILE A 193 5.75 -18.94 -16.62
C ILE A 193 4.62 -19.29 -15.64
N LEU A 194 4.93 -19.19 -14.35
CA LEU A 194 3.97 -19.36 -13.28
C LEU A 194 3.38 -17.99 -12.90
N VAL A 195 2.06 -17.86 -12.95
CA VAL A 195 1.32 -16.67 -12.51
C VAL A 195 0.45 -17.06 -11.33
N ASP A 196 0.69 -16.47 -10.17
CA ASP A 196 -0.10 -16.71 -8.95
C ASP A 196 -0.48 -15.39 -8.29
N GLY A 197 -1.53 -15.37 -7.50
CA GLY A 197 -1.96 -14.20 -6.74
C GLY A 197 -3.44 -13.90 -6.83
N TYR A 198 -3.77 -12.60 -6.88
CA TYR A 198 -5.16 -12.15 -6.83
C TYR A 198 -5.44 -11.02 -7.83
N ILE A 199 -6.67 -11.04 -8.38
CA ILE A 199 -7.26 -9.95 -9.15
C ILE A 199 -8.59 -9.52 -8.52
N GLY A 200 -8.89 -8.24 -8.57
CA GLY A 200 -10.13 -7.69 -8.02
C GLY A 200 -11.33 -7.92 -8.94
N LYS A 201 -12.48 -8.20 -8.35
CA LYS A 201 -13.76 -8.17 -9.08
C LYS A 201 -14.04 -6.77 -9.64
N PRO A 202 -14.87 -6.64 -10.69
CA PRO A 202 -15.21 -5.36 -11.31
C PRO A 202 -15.71 -4.27 -10.35
N VAL A 203 -16.36 -4.65 -9.27
CA VAL A 203 -16.90 -3.74 -8.24
C VAL A 203 -15.82 -2.89 -7.55
N ILE A 204 -14.57 -3.37 -7.50
CA ILE A 204 -13.44 -2.63 -6.91
C ILE A 204 -12.48 -2.05 -7.95
N SER A 205 -12.86 -2.06 -9.24
CA SER A 205 -12.03 -1.48 -10.30
C SER A 205 -11.87 0.05 -10.14
N ARG A 206 -10.76 0.59 -10.63
CA ARG A 206 -10.37 2.00 -10.47
C ARG A 206 -10.21 2.70 -11.82
N GLY A 207 -10.25 4.04 -11.83
CA GLY A 207 -10.00 4.86 -13.02
C GLY A 207 -8.52 5.04 -13.37
N ASN A 208 -7.60 4.41 -12.64
CA ASN A 208 -6.16 4.46 -12.90
C ASN A 208 -5.48 3.14 -12.52
N ARG A 209 -4.24 2.95 -12.98
CA ARG A 209 -3.44 1.74 -12.75
C ARG A 209 -2.67 1.71 -11.43
N ASN A 210 -2.95 2.58 -10.47
CA ASN A 210 -2.19 2.65 -9.21
C ASN A 210 -2.33 1.39 -8.34
N TYR A 211 -3.37 0.61 -8.57
CA TYR A 211 -3.66 -0.64 -7.86
C TYR A 211 -3.30 -1.89 -8.67
N GLU A 212 -2.69 -1.74 -9.85
CA GLU A 212 -2.08 -2.83 -10.60
C GLU A 212 -0.69 -3.11 -10.05
N ASN A 213 -0.60 -4.07 -9.13
CA ASN A 213 0.67 -4.54 -8.60
C ASN A 213 0.99 -5.90 -9.19
N TYR A 214 2.16 -6.01 -9.80
CA TYR A 214 2.69 -7.29 -10.26
C TYR A 214 4.20 -7.33 -10.06
N PHE A 215 4.69 -8.52 -9.79
CA PHE A 215 6.07 -8.77 -9.39
C PHE A 215 6.63 -9.90 -10.25
N VAL A 216 7.82 -9.72 -10.80
CA VAL A 216 8.53 -10.76 -11.53
C VAL A 216 9.70 -11.22 -10.68
N ASN A 217 9.73 -12.50 -10.32
CA ASN A 217 10.73 -13.11 -9.42
C ASN A 217 10.94 -12.23 -8.16
N GLY A 218 9.85 -11.81 -7.51
CA GLY A 218 9.85 -10.99 -6.29
C GLY A 218 10.11 -9.49 -6.51
N ARG A 219 10.37 -9.02 -7.74
CA ARG A 219 10.63 -7.61 -8.04
C ARG A 219 9.39 -6.91 -8.57
N TYR A 220 9.03 -5.80 -7.94
CA TYR A 220 8.03 -4.89 -8.49
C TYR A 220 8.56 -4.22 -9.76
N LEU A 221 7.73 -4.20 -10.79
CA LEU A 221 8.03 -3.48 -12.02
C LEU A 221 6.78 -2.86 -12.63
N LYS A 222 6.99 -1.94 -13.55
CA LYS A 222 5.95 -1.42 -14.44
C LYS A 222 6.31 -1.82 -15.86
N ASN A 223 5.43 -2.59 -16.51
CA ASN A 223 5.67 -3.06 -17.85
C ASN A 223 4.37 -3.04 -18.66
N ASN A 224 4.42 -2.45 -19.83
CA ASN A 224 3.25 -2.29 -20.70
C ASN A 224 2.71 -3.61 -21.24
N ILE A 225 3.57 -4.64 -21.40
CA ILE A 225 3.16 -5.96 -21.90
C ILE A 225 2.28 -6.62 -20.85
N ILE A 226 2.74 -6.64 -19.59
CA ILE A 226 1.99 -7.25 -18.47
C ILE A 226 0.69 -6.47 -18.22
N SER A 227 0.73 -5.12 -18.16
CA SER A 227 -0.48 -4.32 -17.97
C SER A 227 -1.51 -4.58 -19.07
N LYS A 228 -1.09 -4.59 -20.35
CA LYS A 228 -2.00 -4.91 -21.47
C LYS A 228 -2.55 -6.35 -21.40
N ALA A 229 -1.74 -7.32 -20.98
CA ALA A 229 -2.18 -8.71 -20.81
C ALA A 229 -3.24 -8.82 -19.71
N ILE A 230 -3.05 -8.13 -18.57
CA ILE A 230 -4.02 -8.05 -17.48
C ILE A 230 -5.32 -7.40 -17.97
N GLU A 231 -5.23 -6.26 -18.65
CA GLU A 231 -6.39 -5.53 -19.17
C GLU A 231 -7.17 -6.36 -20.21
N GLU A 232 -6.49 -7.03 -21.13
CA GLU A 232 -7.13 -7.90 -22.12
C GLU A 232 -7.78 -9.13 -21.47
N GLY A 233 -7.13 -9.76 -20.49
CA GLY A 233 -7.72 -10.84 -19.71
C GLY A 233 -8.93 -10.42 -18.88
N TYR A 234 -8.99 -9.15 -18.49
CA TYR A 234 -10.08 -8.54 -17.71
C TYR A 234 -11.22 -8.01 -18.59
N LYS A 235 -10.99 -7.89 -19.91
CA LYS A 235 -11.93 -7.36 -20.90
C LYS A 235 -13.24 -8.15 -20.91
N GLY A 236 -14.34 -7.45 -21.00
CA GLY A 236 -15.68 -8.04 -20.93
C GLY A 236 -16.25 -8.19 -19.51
N HIS A 237 -15.43 -8.02 -18.48
CA HIS A 237 -15.87 -8.08 -17.08
C HIS A 237 -15.98 -6.70 -16.43
N ALA A 238 -15.29 -5.68 -16.93
CA ALA A 238 -15.32 -4.31 -16.40
C ALA A 238 -15.75 -3.29 -17.47
N MET A 239 -16.19 -2.12 -17.02
CA MET A 239 -16.45 -0.97 -17.89
C MET A 239 -15.16 -0.49 -18.55
N VAL A 240 -15.28 0.11 -19.72
CA VAL A 240 -14.19 0.76 -20.46
C VAL A 240 -13.51 1.80 -19.55
N HIS A 241 -12.17 1.88 -19.62
CA HIS A 241 -11.32 2.75 -18.78
C HIS A 241 -11.37 2.47 -17.27
N LYS A 242 -11.72 1.24 -16.88
CA LYS A 242 -11.56 0.75 -15.51
C LYS A 242 -10.47 -0.29 -15.44
N PHE A 243 -9.58 -0.13 -14.48
CA PHE A 243 -8.41 -0.98 -14.25
C PHE A 243 -8.63 -1.83 -13.00
N PRO A 244 -8.25 -3.12 -13.03
CA PRO A 244 -8.43 -3.99 -11.89
C PRO A 244 -7.47 -3.63 -10.75
N PHE A 245 -7.84 -3.99 -9.52
CA PHE A 245 -6.86 -4.26 -8.49
C PHE A 245 -6.12 -5.55 -8.84
N THR A 246 -4.79 -5.57 -8.77
CA THR A 246 -4.01 -6.80 -8.90
C THR A 246 -2.92 -6.88 -7.85
N ALA A 247 -2.62 -8.11 -7.44
CA ALA A 247 -1.42 -8.50 -6.71
C ALA A 247 -0.97 -9.83 -7.29
N LEU A 248 -0.16 -9.79 -8.37
CA LEU A 248 0.26 -10.96 -9.13
C LEU A 248 1.74 -11.21 -8.96
N MET A 249 2.08 -12.45 -8.62
CA MET A 249 3.44 -12.98 -8.61
C MET A 249 3.67 -13.75 -9.90
N ILE A 250 4.67 -13.35 -10.67
CA ILE A 250 5.06 -13.98 -11.92
C ILE A 250 6.45 -14.57 -11.69
N SER A 251 6.56 -15.88 -11.78
CA SER A 251 7.82 -16.59 -11.66
C SER A 251 8.20 -17.18 -13.00
N MET A 252 9.43 -16.93 -13.45
CA MET A 252 9.95 -17.38 -14.72
C MET A 252 11.47 -17.55 -14.65
N ASP A 253 12.04 -18.24 -15.63
CA ASP A 253 13.49 -18.42 -15.72
C ASP A 253 14.20 -17.05 -15.77
N PRO A 254 15.18 -16.77 -14.89
CA PRO A 254 15.97 -15.55 -14.91
C PRO A 254 16.63 -15.23 -16.24
N HIS A 255 16.97 -16.23 -17.04
CA HIS A 255 17.55 -16.06 -18.38
C HIS A 255 16.55 -15.53 -19.43
N CYS A 256 15.25 -15.56 -19.15
CA CYS A 256 14.22 -15.07 -20.06
C CYS A 256 14.02 -13.55 -20.02
N PHE A 257 14.69 -12.84 -19.12
CA PHE A 257 14.60 -11.38 -19.03
C PHE A 257 15.92 -10.71 -18.64
N ASP A 258 16.07 -9.45 -19.04
CA ASP A 258 17.16 -8.59 -18.59
C ASP A 258 16.60 -7.56 -17.59
N ALA A 259 17.06 -7.64 -16.35
CA ALA A 259 16.69 -6.74 -15.26
C ALA A 259 17.57 -5.47 -15.19
N ASN A 260 18.64 -5.37 -15.99
CA ASN A 260 19.62 -4.28 -15.90
C ASN A 260 19.37 -3.15 -16.91
N VAL A 261 18.13 -2.88 -17.26
CA VAL A 261 17.75 -1.89 -18.28
C VAL A 261 17.68 -0.46 -17.73
N HIS A 262 17.26 -0.28 -16.48
CA HIS A 262 17.04 1.05 -15.88
C HIS A 262 17.64 1.15 -14.47
N PRO A 263 18.23 2.30 -14.06
CA PRO A 263 18.80 2.47 -12.70
C PRO A 263 17.83 2.19 -11.57
N ALA A 264 16.54 2.56 -11.72
CA ALA A 264 15.50 2.30 -10.75
C ALA A 264 14.97 0.85 -10.79
N LYS A 265 15.44 -0.02 -11.69
CA LYS A 265 15.07 -1.43 -11.84
C LYS A 265 13.56 -1.69 -11.96
N MET A 266 12.80 -0.70 -12.41
CA MET A 266 11.34 -0.80 -12.60
C MET A 266 10.97 -1.23 -14.02
N GLU A 267 11.94 -1.35 -14.93
CA GLU A 267 11.75 -1.81 -16.30
C GLU A 267 12.60 -3.05 -16.55
N MET A 268 12.01 -4.03 -17.21
CA MET A 268 12.68 -5.26 -17.65
C MET A 268 12.41 -5.47 -19.12
N ARG A 269 13.41 -6.00 -19.85
CA ARG A 269 13.24 -6.48 -21.21
C ARG A 269 13.06 -7.99 -21.19
N PHE A 270 11.96 -8.46 -21.76
CA PHE A 270 11.66 -9.87 -21.88
C PHE A 270 12.09 -10.38 -23.26
N ARG A 271 12.73 -11.55 -23.31
CA ARG A 271 13.13 -12.18 -24.59
C ARG A 271 11.89 -12.65 -25.35
N ASN A 272 10.93 -13.27 -24.66
CA ASN A 272 9.70 -13.82 -25.21
C ASN A 272 8.48 -13.04 -24.70
N ALA A 273 8.30 -11.83 -25.21
CA ALA A 273 7.22 -10.93 -24.79
C ALA A 273 5.81 -11.49 -25.08
N GLU A 274 5.64 -12.25 -26.17
CA GLU A 274 4.37 -12.85 -26.57
C GLU A 274 3.96 -14.00 -25.64
N GLU A 275 4.90 -14.84 -25.20
CA GLU A 275 4.64 -15.91 -24.25
C GLU A 275 4.25 -15.35 -22.88
N LEU A 276 4.94 -14.31 -22.41
CA LEU A 276 4.59 -13.62 -21.18
C LEU A 276 3.19 -13.00 -21.27
N TYR A 277 2.89 -12.32 -22.38
CA TYR A 277 1.58 -11.73 -22.62
C TYR A 277 0.46 -12.78 -22.60
N SER A 278 0.61 -13.86 -23.37
CA SER A 278 -0.38 -14.94 -23.47
C SER A 278 -0.59 -15.64 -22.13
N SER A 279 0.48 -15.96 -21.40
CA SER A 279 0.42 -16.65 -20.10
C SER A 279 -0.28 -15.80 -19.04
N VAL A 280 0.02 -14.49 -18.94
CA VAL A 280 -0.65 -13.60 -18.01
C VAL A 280 -2.10 -13.39 -18.39
N MET A 281 -2.40 -13.16 -19.66
CA MET A 281 -3.78 -12.98 -20.16
C MET A 281 -4.64 -14.23 -19.89
N SER A 282 -4.12 -15.42 -20.19
CA SER A 282 -4.80 -16.71 -19.99
C SER A 282 -5.07 -16.94 -18.49
N ALA A 283 -4.08 -16.72 -17.62
CA ALA A 283 -4.23 -16.84 -16.17
C ALA A 283 -5.32 -15.92 -15.61
N VAL A 284 -5.32 -14.65 -16.04
CA VAL A 284 -6.35 -13.67 -15.64
C VAL A 284 -7.73 -14.07 -16.14
N ARG A 285 -7.87 -14.41 -17.41
CA ARG A 285 -9.15 -14.84 -18.01
C ARG A 285 -9.73 -16.08 -17.31
N SER A 286 -8.88 -17.06 -17.01
CA SER A 286 -9.28 -18.29 -16.32
C SER A 286 -9.81 -18.06 -14.90
N SER A 287 -9.42 -16.97 -14.23
CA SER A 287 -9.89 -16.62 -12.89
C SER A 287 -11.37 -16.24 -12.84
N PHE A 288 -11.92 -15.77 -13.97
CA PHE A 288 -13.34 -15.42 -14.11
C PHE A 288 -14.21 -16.62 -14.53
N VAL A 289 -13.66 -17.54 -15.32
CA VAL A 289 -14.39 -18.71 -15.81
C VAL A 289 -14.62 -19.73 -14.69
N LYS A 290 -13.68 -19.91 -13.77
CA LYS A 290 -13.77 -20.89 -12.66
C LYS A 290 -14.78 -20.53 -11.56
N LYS A 291 -15.29 -19.32 -11.53
CA LYS A 291 -16.42 -18.90 -10.68
C LYS A 291 -17.57 -18.53 -11.59
N GLU A 292 -18.43 -19.47 -11.91
CA GLU A 292 -19.79 -19.16 -12.31
C GLU A 292 -20.34 -18.17 -11.27
N LEU A 293 -20.60 -16.93 -11.70
CA LEU A 293 -21.21 -15.86 -10.92
C LEU A 293 -22.70 -16.13 -10.68
N ILE A 294 -23.14 -17.36 -10.79
CA ILE A 294 -24.49 -17.78 -10.44
C ILE A 294 -24.51 -17.96 -8.92
N PRO A 295 -25.23 -17.10 -8.18
CA PRO A 295 -25.54 -17.41 -6.80
C PRO A 295 -26.28 -18.77 -6.85
N LYS A 296 -25.74 -19.82 -6.26
CA LYS A 296 -26.52 -21.02 -5.98
C LYS A 296 -27.68 -20.55 -5.10
N VAL A 297 -28.81 -20.27 -5.70
CA VAL A 297 -30.08 -20.19 -5.01
C VAL A 297 -30.32 -21.60 -4.50
N GLY A 298 -29.96 -21.85 -3.27
CA GLY A 298 -30.34 -23.05 -2.57
C GLY A 298 -31.86 -23.06 -2.49
N ILE A 299 -32.49 -23.80 -3.39
CA ILE A 299 -33.90 -24.21 -3.22
C ILE A 299 -33.86 -25.22 -2.07
N GLY A 300 -33.73 -24.72 -0.86
CA GLY A 300 -34.00 -25.47 0.36
C GLY A 300 -35.49 -25.55 0.56
N ASN A 301 -36.06 -26.70 0.25
CA ASN A 301 -37.34 -27.09 0.76
C ASN A 301 -37.22 -27.26 2.29
N ASP A 302 -37.42 -26.19 3.04
CA ASP A 302 -37.73 -26.25 4.45
C ASP A 302 -38.95 -25.37 4.73
N LYS A 303 -40.09 -26.06 4.71
CA LYS A 303 -41.30 -25.58 5.39
C LYS A 303 -41.03 -25.61 6.90
N LYS A 304 -40.74 -24.47 7.52
CA LYS A 304 -41.07 -24.20 8.93
C LYS A 304 -40.89 -22.73 9.27
N GLY A 305 -41.97 -22.09 9.79
CA GLY A 305 -41.91 -20.95 10.69
C GLY A 305 -41.69 -19.58 10.06
N LYS A 306 -42.78 -18.88 9.75
CA LYS A 306 -42.77 -17.41 9.56
C LYS A 306 -42.45 -16.76 10.91
N GLU A 307 -41.19 -16.47 11.18
CA GLU A 307 -40.80 -15.41 12.11
C GLU A 307 -40.45 -14.18 11.29
N SER A 308 -41.17 -13.09 11.53
CA SER A 308 -40.95 -11.80 10.91
C SER A 308 -39.60 -11.25 11.36
N VAL A 309 -38.58 -11.40 10.51
CA VAL A 309 -37.29 -10.74 10.68
C VAL A 309 -37.52 -9.24 10.53
N LYS A 310 -37.47 -8.52 11.65
CA LYS A 310 -37.38 -7.05 11.64
C LYS A 310 -36.13 -6.64 10.85
N LYS A 311 -36.35 -6.03 9.68
CA LYS A 311 -35.25 -5.44 8.91
C LYS A 311 -34.58 -4.39 9.76
N ILE A 312 -33.32 -4.65 10.12
CA ILE A 312 -32.45 -3.64 10.76
C ILE A 312 -32.11 -2.62 9.67
N PRO A 313 -32.50 -1.35 9.81
CA PRO A 313 -32.22 -0.35 8.77
C PRO A 313 -30.71 -0.15 8.64
N GLU A 314 -30.23 -0.02 7.39
CA GLU A 314 -28.84 0.26 7.10
C GLU A 314 -28.36 1.58 7.75
N PRO A 315 -27.08 1.73 8.10
CA PRO A 315 -26.57 2.91 8.80
C PRO A 315 -26.84 4.25 8.11
N PHE A 316 -27.00 4.23 6.78
CA PHE A 316 -27.34 5.40 5.98
C PHE A 316 -28.83 5.76 6.03
N GLU A 317 -29.73 4.80 6.13
CA GLU A 317 -31.17 5.06 6.28
C GLU A 317 -31.50 5.73 7.63
N ARG A 318 -30.79 5.36 8.70
CA ARG A 318 -30.94 6.04 10.00
C ARG A 318 -30.55 7.50 9.96
N LYS A 319 -29.46 7.85 9.26
CA LYS A 319 -29.05 9.24 9.07
C LYS A 319 -30.04 10.03 8.21
N ARG A 320 -30.57 9.41 7.16
CA ARG A 320 -31.52 10.03 6.25
C ARG A 320 -32.87 10.29 6.95
N ARG A 321 -33.41 9.34 7.67
CA ARG A 321 -34.63 9.51 8.51
C ARG A 321 -34.45 10.58 9.58
N ALA A 322 -33.33 10.61 10.30
CA ALA A 322 -33.06 11.64 11.29
C ALA A 322 -32.95 13.04 10.68
N ILE A 323 -32.46 13.17 9.45
CA ILE A 323 -32.40 14.43 8.72
C ILE A 323 -33.80 14.83 8.24
N GLU A 324 -34.59 13.89 7.69
CA GLU A 324 -35.96 14.13 7.22
C GLU A 324 -36.89 14.51 8.39
N GLU A 325 -36.77 13.84 9.53
CA GLU A 325 -37.53 14.21 10.76
C GLU A 325 -37.16 15.60 11.28
N ARG A 326 -35.89 15.96 11.22
CA ARG A 326 -35.41 17.29 11.63
C ARG A 326 -35.87 18.39 10.67
N PHE A 327 -35.94 18.12 9.37
CA PHE A 327 -36.49 19.04 8.39
C PHE A 327 -38.00 19.19 8.50
N SER A 328 -38.74 18.13 8.79
CA SER A 328 -40.19 18.17 8.99
C SER A 328 -40.56 18.92 10.27
N SER A 329 -39.82 18.75 11.35
CA SER A 329 -40.05 19.49 12.62
C SER A 329 -39.75 20.98 12.48
N LEU A 330 -38.67 21.35 11.79
CA LEU A 330 -38.30 22.77 11.50
C LEU A 330 -39.32 23.44 10.57
N SER A 331 -39.91 22.70 9.62
CA SER A 331 -40.95 23.21 8.76
C SER A 331 -42.25 23.45 9.51
N GLN A 332 -42.63 22.55 10.42
CA GLN A 332 -43.81 22.72 11.27
C GLN A 332 -43.69 23.87 12.27
N GLU A 333 -42.48 24.06 12.85
CA GLU A 333 -42.21 25.17 13.73
C GLU A 333 -42.32 26.54 13.02
N LYS A 334 -41.76 26.63 11.82
CA LYS A 334 -41.90 27.85 10.98
C LYS A 334 -43.33 28.13 10.56
N ILE A 335 -44.11 27.10 10.24
CA ILE A 335 -45.55 27.25 9.91
C ILE A 335 -46.31 27.77 11.12
N ARG A 336 -46.09 27.23 12.32
CA ARG A 336 -46.74 27.68 13.55
C ARG A 336 -46.33 29.13 13.93
N GLU A 337 -45.09 29.52 13.62
CA GLU A 337 -44.62 30.89 13.88
C GLU A 337 -45.27 31.90 12.90
N ILE A 338 -45.47 31.50 11.66
CA ILE A 338 -46.19 32.31 10.66
C ILE A 338 -47.66 32.45 11.02
N GLU A 339 -48.33 31.37 11.45
CA GLU A 339 -49.72 31.36 11.89
C GLU A 339 -49.91 32.28 13.12
N LYS A 340 -49.05 32.17 14.15
CA LYS A 340 -49.07 33.08 15.33
C LYS A 340 -48.91 34.55 14.94
N ARG A 341 -48.05 34.87 13.96
CA ARG A 341 -47.88 36.24 13.48
C ARG A 341 -49.09 36.75 12.74
N LYS A 342 -49.80 35.94 11.97
CA LYS A 342 -51.05 36.26 11.32
C LYS A 342 -52.14 36.52 12.35
N GLU A 343 -52.33 35.66 13.34
CA GLU A 343 -53.33 35.86 14.42
C GLU A 343 -53.07 37.14 15.21
N GLN A 344 -51.82 37.50 15.47
CA GLN A 344 -51.44 38.73 16.14
C GLN A 344 -51.65 39.97 15.26
N GLY A 345 -51.48 39.84 13.95
CA GLY A 345 -51.78 40.88 12.97
C GLY A 345 -53.24 41.14 12.85
N ASP A 346 -54.08 40.14 12.73
CA ASP A 346 -55.53 40.24 12.66
C ASP A 346 -56.16 40.81 13.95
N ALA A 347 -55.60 40.44 15.11
CA ALA A 347 -56.02 41.01 16.39
C ALA A 347 -55.64 42.50 16.57
N ALA A 348 -54.54 42.95 15.93
CA ALA A 348 -54.11 44.35 15.93
C ALA A 348 -55.02 45.19 14.99
N GLU A 349 -55.37 44.68 13.82
CA GLU A 349 -56.32 45.35 12.89
C GLU A 349 -57.73 45.47 13.47
N GLN A 350 -58.23 44.43 14.18
CA GLN A 350 -59.49 44.52 14.88
C GLN A 350 -59.52 45.56 15.98
N ARG A 351 -58.42 45.71 16.73
CA ARG A 351 -58.28 46.76 17.77
C ARG A 351 -58.24 48.15 17.19
N VAL A 352 -57.60 48.34 16.05
CA VAL A 352 -57.56 49.63 15.35
C VAL A 352 -58.94 49.98 14.79
N SER A 353 -59.69 49.00 14.26
CA SER A 353 -61.03 49.22 13.75
C SER A 353 -62.07 49.55 14.84
N VAL A 354 -61.91 48.97 16.03
CA VAL A 354 -62.74 49.26 17.21
C VAL A 354 -62.46 50.68 17.78
N LEU A 355 -61.23 51.09 17.81
CA LEU A 355 -60.83 52.44 18.26
C LEU A 355 -61.29 53.52 17.29
N ALA A 356 -61.29 53.26 15.97
CA ALA A 356 -61.79 54.17 14.97
C ALA A 356 -63.34 54.36 15.02
N LYS A 357 -64.10 53.35 15.48
CA LYS A 357 -65.57 53.43 15.65
C LYS A 357 -66.01 54.15 16.93
N ASN A 358 -65.17 54.32 17.94
CA ASN A 358 -65.48 55.00 19.19
C ASN A 358 -65.04 56.47 19.21
N SER A 359 -64.58 57.02 18.06
CA SER A 359 -64.12 58.43 17.91
C SER A 359 -65.00 59.24 16.98
N MET A 360 -66.23 58.81 16.71
CA MET A 360 -67.28 59.63 16.08
C MET A 360 -68.44 59.89 17.02
#